data_d523c0ee09add644327736ff09da0583
#
_entry.id   d523c0ee09add644327736ff09da0583
#
_cell.length_a   1.000
_cell.length_b   1.000
_cell.length_c   1.000
_cell.angle_alpha   90.00
_cell.angle_beta   90.00
_cell.angle_gamma   90.00
#
_symmetry.space_group_name_H-M   'P 1'
#
loop_
_entity.id
_entity.type
_entity.pdbx_description
1 polymer ?
#
loop_
_entity_poly.entity_id
_entity_poly.type
_entity_poly.pdbx_seq_one_letter_code
_entity_poly.pdbx_strand_id
1 'polypeptide(L)'
;MLYNEILSSKAHVVCMQEVDRLEKLLPVLEEAGYSHVFAAGPKKKHGCLIAYVKAKYTKIEERTVHFDEQEIRLDGDDRARRGSSFRTKNIGFIVALREANTQRGVIVATTHLFWHPKCVSSIYLLDNLTRAS
;
A
#
# COMPACT_ATOMS: atom_id res chain seq x y z
N MET A 1 -20.10 4.20 -9.62
CA MET A 1 -18.82 4.90 -9.51
C MET A 1 -17.78 3.95 -8.92
N LEU A 2 -16.67 4.42 -8.35
CA LEU A 2 -15.55 3.60 -7.86
C LEU A 2 -15.96 2.34 -7.07
N TYR A 3 -16.96 2.46 -6.20
CA TYR A 3 -17.45 1.31 -5.42
C TYR A 3 -18.03 0.20 -6.30
N ASN A 4 -18.77 0.56 -7.35
CA ASN A 4 -19.34 -0.41 -8.28
C ASN A 4 -18.23 -1.12 -9.09
N GLU A 5 -17.16 -0.45 -9.44
CA GLU A 5 -16.00 -1.05 -10.12
C GLU A 5 -15.29 -2.07 -9.22
N ILE A 6 -15.06 -1.72 -7.95
CA ILE A 6 -14.48 -2.64 -6.98
C ILE A 6 -15.35 -3.89 -6.82
N LEU A 7 -16.66 -3.71 -6.62
CA LEU A 7 -17.59 -4.81 -6.41
C LEU A 7 -17.76 -5.66 -7.67
N SER A 8 -17.81 -5.05 -8.85
CA SER A 8 -17.98 -5.76 -10.13
C SER A 8 -16.73 -6.53 -10.56
N SER A 9 -15.55 -6.11 -10.13
CA SER A 9 -14.29 -6.78 -10.44
C SER A 9 -14.19 -8.19 -9.85
N LYS A 10 -14.94 -8.47 -8.78
CA LYS A 10 -14.87 -9.72 -8.00
C LYS A 10 -13.44 -10.09 -7.58
N ALA A 11 -12.59 -9.09 -7.43
CA ALA A 11 -11.20 -9.27 -7.03
C ALA A 11 -11.12 -9.86 -5.61
N HIS A 12 -10.23 -10.80 -5.39
CA HIS A 12 -10.03 -11.40 -4.07
C HIS A 12 -9.23 -10.49 -3.13
N VAL A 13 -8.39 -9.66 -3.71
CA VAL A 13 -7.59 -8.66 -3.00
C VAL A 13 -7.63 -7.36 -3.79
N VAL A 14 -7.84 -6.25 -3.10
CA VAL A 14 -7.88 -4.90 -3.68
C VAL A 14 -6.93 -4.00 -2.90
N CYS A 15 -6.05 -3.32 -3.61
CA CYS A 15 -5.17 -2.31 -3.05
C CYS A 15 -5.63 -0.92 -3.48
N MET A 16 -5.78 -0.03 -2.53
CA MET A 16 -6.20 1.35 -2.77
C MET A 16 -5.23 2.33 -2.13
N GLN A 17 -4.95 3.42 -2.84
CA GLN A 17 -4.14 4.53 -2.36
C GLN A 17 -5.01 5.78 -2.22
N GLU A 18 -4.52 6.76 -1.47
CA GLU A 18 -5.21 8.05 -1.25
C GLU A 18 -6.63 7.91 -0.68
N VAL A 19 -6.87 6.87 0.09
CA VAL A 19 -8.17 6.68 0.75
C VAL A 19 -8.34 7.74 1.84
N ASP A 20 -9.25 8.68 1.64
CA ASP A 20 -9.50 9.81 2.53
C ASP A 20 -10.83 9.71 3.30
N ARG A 21 -11.77 8.91 2.81
CA ARG A 21 -13.12 8.73 3.39
C ARG A 21 -13.36 7.29 3.78
N LEU A 22 -12.52 6.81 4.68
CA LEU A 22 -12.56 5.43 5.13
C LEU A 22 -13.94 5.05 5.70
N GLU A 23 -14.56 5.95 6.46
CA GLU A 23 -15.87 5.75 7.08
C GLU A 23 -17.01 5.49 6.07
N LYS A 24 -16.86 5.94 4.82
CA LYS A 24 -17.83 5.69 3.75
C LYS A 24 -17.54 4.40 2.98
N LEU A 25 -16.28 4.05 2.88
CA LEU A 25 -15.82 2.88 2.14
C LEU A 25 -16.01 1.58 2.94
N LEU A 26 -15.74 1.60 4.24
CA LEU A 26 -15.75 0.38 5.06
C LEU A 26 -17.09 -0.35 5.05
N PRO A 27 -18.27 0.30 5.19
CA PRO A 27 -19.55 -0.40 5.14
C PRO A 27 -19.77 -1.12 3.81
N VAL A 28 -19.34 -0.52 2.70
CA VAL A 28 -19.47 -1.11 1.35
C VAL A 28 -18.59 -2.35 1.21
N LEU A 29 -17.35 -2.29 1.68
CA LEU A 29 -16.44 -3.43 1.65
C LEU A 29 -16.92 -4.56 2.55
N GLU A 30 -17.40 -4.24 3.74
CA GLU A 30 -17.88 -5.22 4.70
C GLU A 30 -19.13 -5.96 4.18
N GLU A 31 -20.09 -5.24 3.62
CA GLU A 31 -21.29 -5.80 2.99
C GLU A 31 -20.91 -6.73 1.82
N ALA A 32 -19.88 -6.38 1.07
CA ALA A 32 -19.37 -7.20 -0.03
C ALA A 32 -18.51 -8.40 0.41
N GLY A 33 -18.30 -8.60 1.70
CA GLY A 33 -17.56 -9.73 2.25
C GLY A 33 -16.06 -9.55 2.33
N TYR A 34 -15.57 -8.30 2.29
CA TYR A 34 -14.16 -7.98 2.48
C TYR A 34 -13.84 -7.65 3.94
N SER A 35 -12.70 -8.13 4.39
CA SER A 35 -11.96 -7.55 5.51
C SER A 35 -10.94 -6.55 4.96
N HIS A 36 -10.43 -5.67 5.81
CA HIS A 36 -9.49 -4.65 5.39
C HIS A 36 -8.41 -4.40 6.43
N VAL A 37 -7.33 -3.80 5.96
CA VAL A 37 -6.30 -3.16 6.75
C VAL A 37 -5.99 -1.79 6.15
N PHE A 38 -5.68 -0.82 7.00
CA PHE A 38 -5.43 0.57 6.58
C PHE A 38 -4.22 1.13 7.30
N ALA A 39 -3.42 1.88 6.59
CA ALA A 39 -2.31 2.64 7.17
C ALA A 39 -2.14 3.98 6.47
N ALA A 40 -1.81 5.00 7.26
CA ALA A 40 -1.51 6.33 6.77
C ALA A 40 -0.15 6.81 7.31
N GLY A 41 0.52 7.66 6.57
CA GLY A 41 1.72 8.33 7.04
C GLY A 41 1.42 9.30 8.19
N PRO A 42 2.46 9.73 8.92
CA PRO A 42 2.31 10.63 10.07
C PRO A 42 1.52 11.89 9.72
N LYS A 43 0.47 12.19 10.47
CA LYS A 43 -0.40 13.36 10.29
C LYS A 43 -1.07 13.47 8.91
N LYS A 44 -1.14 12.39 8.14
CA LYS A 44 -1.91 12.34 6.89
C LYS A 44 -3.34 11.91 7.15
N LYS A 45 -4.28 12.53 6.41
CA LYS A 45 -5.72 12.19 6.46
C LYS A 45 -6.08 11.05 5.51
N HIS A 46 -5.25 10.79 4.52
CA HIS A 46 -5.41 9.73 3.52
C HIS A 46 -4.31 8.69 3.67
N GLY A 47 -4.59 7.47 3.27
CA GLY A 47 -3.64 6.38 3.41
C GLY A 47 -3.82 5.29 2.36
N CYS A 48 -3.13 4.19 2.59
CA CYS A 48 -3.23 2.97 1.80
C CYS A 48 -4.16 1.97 2.49
N LEU A 49 -4.98 1.30 1.70
CA LEU A 49 -5.89 0.26 2.17
C LEU A 49 -5.67 -1.00 1.35
N ILE A 50 -5.63 -2.14 2.04
CA ILE A 50 -5.67 -3.47 1.43
C ILE A 50 -6.95 -4.13 1.92
N ALA A 51 -7.84 -4.45 1.00
CA ALA A 51 -9.06 -5.23 1.26
C ALA A 51 -8.90 -6.64 0.69
N TYR A 52 -9.41 -7.64 1.38
CA TYR A 52 -9.34 -9.04 0.97
C TYR A 52 -10.63 -9.77 1.34
N VAL A 53 -11.02 -10.75 0.54
CA VAL A 53 -12.21 -11.56 0.78
C VAL A 53 -12.01 -12.38 2.05
N LYS A 54 -12.76 -12.08 3.10
CA LYS A 54 -12.60 -12.72 4.42
C LYS A 54 -12.93 -14.22 4.43
N ALA A 55 -13.72 -14.70 3.50
CA ALA A 55 -13.98 -16.14 3.36
C ALA A 55 -12.81 -16.91 2.75
N LYS A 56 -11.88 -16.22 2.07
CA LYS A 56 -10.73 -16.81 1.39
C LYS A 56 -9.41 -16.62 2.11
N TYR A 57 -9.27 -15.54 2.85
CA TYR A 57 -8.00 -15.17 3.47
C TYR A 57 -8.14 -14.83 4.94
N THR A 58 -7.14 -15.19 5.70
CA THR A 58 -6.93 -14.76 7.07
C THR A 58 -5.68 -13.91 7.14
N LYS A 59 -5.75 -12.77 7.79
CA LYS A 59 -4.58 -11.92 8.04
C LYS A 59 -3.68 -12.58 9.09
N ILE A 60 -2.39 -12.68 8.77
CA ILE A 60 -1.36 -13.18 9.68
C ILE A 60 -0.63 -12.02 10.35
N GLU A 61 -0.15 -11.07 9.54
CA GLU A 61 0.65 -9.95 10.00
C GLU A 61 0.47 -8.76 9.05
N GLU A 62 0.70 -7.56 9.57
CA GLU A 62 0.79 -6.33 8.79
C GLU A 62 1.99 -5.52 9.22
N ARG A 63 2.59 -4.80 8.28
CA ARG A 63 3.70 -3.87 8.55
C ARG A 63 3.53 -2.59 7.76
N THR A 64 3.82 -1.49 8.43
CA THR A 64 3.96 -0.18 7.80
C THR A 64 5.43 0.21 7.79
N VAL A 65 5.94 0.56 6.61
CA VAL A 65 7.31 1.05 6.44
C VAL A 65 7.23 2.56 6.21
N HIS A 66 7.78 3.33 7.13
CA HIS A 66 7.87 4.78 6.99
C HIS A 66 9.11 5.13 6.17
N PHE A 67 8.92 5.66 4.97
CA PHE A 67 10.05 5.93 4.06
C PHE A 67 10.96 7.03 4.58
N ASP A 68 10.43 7.99 5.32
CA ASP A 68 11.22 9.05 5.93
C ASP A 68 12.24 8.54 6.98
N GLU A 69 11.99 7.35 7.52
CA GLU A 69 12.85 6.69 8.51
C GLU A 69 13.88 5.74 7.87
N GLN A 70 13.74 5.46 6.57
CA GLN A 70 14.63 4.54 5.87
C GLN A 70 15.87 5.26 5.34
N GLU A 71 17.04 4.71 5.61
CA GLU A 71 18.30 5.16 5.06
C GLU A 71 18.69 4.30 3.85
N ILE A 72 18.84 4.95 2.70
CA ILE A 72 19.23 4.28 1.45
C ILE A 72 20.73 4.42 1.15
N ARG A 73 21.43 5.26 1.92
CA ARG A 73 22.89 5.49 1.83
C ARG A 73 23.48 5.53 3.22
N LEU A 74 24.75 5.16 3.32
CA LEU A 74 25.46 5.11 4.59
C LEU A 74 26.13 6.44 4.96
N ASP A 75 26.30 7.34 3.99
CA ASP A 75 27.02 8.60 4.12
C ASP A 75 26.19 9.80 3.68
N GLY A 76 26.62 10.97 4.07
CA GLY A 76 25.99 12.23 3.78
C GLY A 76 25.08 12.76 4.90
N ASP A 77 24.41 13.87 4.61
CA ASP A 77 23.40 14.42 5.51
C ASP A 77 22.09 13.59 5.48
N ASP A 78 21.14 13.93 6.33
CA ASP A 78 19.84 13.21 6.40
C ASP A 78 19.11 13.13 5.06
N ARG A 79 19.20 14.17 4.25
CA ARG A 79 18.56 14.19 2.94
C ARG A 79 19.27 13.27 1.95
N ALA A 80 20.59 13.23 1.97
CA ALA A 80 21.36 12.33 1.12
C ALA A 80 21.15 10.87 1.50
N ARG A 81 21.09 10.55 2.81
CA ARG A 81 20.89 9.20 3.30
C ARG A 81 19.49 8.67 3.01
N ARG A 82 18.46 9.50 3.11
CA ARG A 82 17.05 9.12 2.92
C ARG A 82 16.52 9.36 1.50
N GLY A 83 17.28 10.06 0.67
CA GLY A 83 16.93 10.29 -0.73
C GLY A 83 15.68 11.12 -0.94
N SER A 84 14.97 10.86 -2.03
CA SER A 84 13.78 11.60 -2.43
C SER A 84 12.57 11.42 -1.50
N SER A 85 12.56 10.38 -0.68
CA SER A 85 11.49 10.12 0.28
C SER A 85 11.58 10.97 1.54
N PHE A 86 12.70 11.69 1.75
CA PHE A 86 12.90 12.51 2.92
C PHE A 86 11.80 13.58 3.09
N ARG A 87 11.13 13.58 4.26
CA ARG A 87 10.00 14.46 4.61
C ARG A 87 8.75 14.33 3.75
N THR A 88 8.59 13.28 2.97
CA THR A 88 7.36 13.05 2.20
C THR A 88 6.23 12.49 3.05
N LYS A 89 6.55 11.86 4.18
CA LYS A 89 5.62 11.14 5.04
C LYS A 89 4.88 10.00 4.31
N ASN A 90 5.47 9.49 3.25
CA ASN A 90 4.94 8.37 2.51
C ASN A 90 5.30 7.04 3.19
N ILE A 91 4.46 6.05 2.96
CA ILE A 91 4.61 4.73 3.54
C ILE A 91 4.54 3.64 2.48
N GLY A 92 5.21 2.52 2.76
CA GLY A 92 4.89 1.22 2.21
C GLY A 92 4.02 0.46 3.21
N PHE A 93 3.00 -0.22 2.73
CA PHE A 93 2.09 -0.98 3.56
C PHE A 93 2.04 -2.43 3.09
N ILE A 94 2.31 -3.36 3.97
CA ILE A 94 2.49 -4.78 3.65
C ILE A 94 1.60 -5.60 4.57
N VAL A 95 0.93 -6.59 3.97
CA VAL A 95 0.09 -7.55 4.69
C VAL A 95 0.47 -8.97 4.29
N ALA A 96 0.59 -9.85 5.26
CA ALA A 96 0.69 -11.29 5.06
C ALA A 96 -0.67 -11.93 5.28
N LEU A 97 -1.15 -12.65 4.28
CA LEU A 97 -2.41 -13.36 4.26
C LEU A 97 -2.17 -14.86 4.14
N ARG A 98 -3.07 -15.67 4.70
CA ARG A 98 -3.11 -17.11 4.49
C ARG A 98 -4.40 -17.49 3.77
N GLU A 99 -4.26 -18.21 2.68
CA GLU A 99 -5.41 -18.72 1.93
C GLU A 99 -6.05 -19.90 2.67
N ALA A 100 -7.38 -19.85 2.85
CA ALA A 100 -8.12 -20.84 3.65
C ALA A 100 -8.04 -22.25 3.07
N ASN A 101 -8.19 -22.41 1.75
CA ASN A 101 -8.27 -23.72 1.10
C ASN A 101 -6.92 -24.42 0.97
N THR A 102 -5.86 -23.67 0.65
CA THR A 102 -4.53 -24.21 0.34
C THR A 102 -3.53 -24.04 1.47
N GLN A 103 -3.84 -23.21 2.48
CA GLN A 103 -2.94 -22.78 3.55
C GLN A 103 -1.68 -22.04 3.04
N ARG A 104 -1.67 -21.62 1.78
CA ARG A 104 -0.57 -20.83 1.19
C ARG A 104 -0.53 -19.43 1.77
N GLY A 105 0.68 -18.96 2.03
CA GLY A 105 0.93 -17.58 2.38
C GLY A 105 0.96 -16.71 1.13
N VAL A 106 0.34 -15.54 1.23
CA VAL A 106 0.38 -14.50 0.19
C VAL A 106 0.82 -13.20 0.85
N ILE A 107 1.82 -12.54 0.25
CA ILE A 107 2.24 -11.20 0.69
C ILE A 107 1.70 -10.18 -0.30
N VAL A 108 0.97 -9.22 0.23
CA VAL A 108 0.41 -8.11 -0.53
C VAL A 108 1.05 -6.82 -0.04
N ALA A 109 1.57 -6.04 -0.95
CA ALA A 109 2.19 -4.75 -0.64
C ALA A 109 1.58 -3.65 -1.50
N THR A 110 1.38 -2.49 -0.92
CA THR A 110 0.94 -1.29 -1.61
C THR A 110 1.71 -0.08 -1.11
N THR A 111 1.89 0.89 -1.96
CA THR A 111 2.54 2.15 -1.61
C THR A 111 2.00 3.27 -2.48
N HIS A 112 2.04 4.49 -1.95
CA HIS A 112 1.85 5.70 -2.72
C HIS A 112 3.21 6.39 -2.83
N LEU A 113 3.84 6.24 -3.99
CA LEU A 113 5.17 6.80 -4.23
C LEU A 113 5.09 8.32 -4.39
N PHE A 114 6.16 8.99 -3.93
CA PHE A 114 6.30 10.42 -4.16
C PHE A 114 6.46 10.69 -5.65
N TRP A 115 5.56 11.50 -6.17
CA TRP A 115 5.65 11.99 -7.54
C TRP A 115 5.82 13.51 -7.53
N HIS A 116 6.82 13.98 -8.25
CA HIS A 116 7.02 15.41 -8.50
C HIS A 116 7.55 15.58 -9.91
N PRO A 117 7.01 16.54 -10.71
CA PRO A 117 7.40 16.72 -12.10
C PRO A 117 8.91 16.97 -12.32
N LYS A 118 9.59 17.47 -11.29
CA LYS A 118 11.04 17.73 -11.31
C LYS A 118 11.90 16.58 -10.79
N CYS A 119 11.31 15.48 -10.29
CA CYS A 119 12.03 14.32 -9.76
C CYS A 119 11.97 13.16 -10.74
N VAL A 120 12.70 13.28 -11.83
CA VAL A 120 12.76 12.26 -12.91
C VAL A 120 13.39 10.95 -12.42
N SER A 121 14.27 10.99 -11.41
CA SER A 121 14.97 9.81 -10.90
C SER A 121 14.05 8.75 -10.26
N SER A 122 12.91 9.13 -9.72
CA SER A 122 11.95 8.18 -9.13
C SER A 122 11.21 7.34 -10.17
N ILE A 123 11.08 7.84 -11.38
CA ILE A 123 10.40 7.16 -12.49
C ILE A 123 11.32 6.09 -13.11
N TYR A 124 12.62 6.34 -13.18
CA TYR A 124 13.58 5.38 -13.71
C TYR A 124 13.72 4.10 -12.87
N LEU A 125 13.48 4.17 -11.56
CA LEU A 125 13.54 2.99 -10.69
C LEU A 125 12.37 2.02 -10.94
N LEU A 126 11.19 2.53 -11.25
CA LEU A 126 10.02 1.71 -11.57
C LEU A 126 10.16 1.01 -12.92
N ASP A 127 10.72 1.69 -13.92
CA ASP A 127 10.92 1.15 -15.27
C ASP A 127 11.96 0.02 -15.28
N ASN A 128 12.96 0.10 -14.42
CA ASN A 128 13.97 -0.96 -14.29
C ASN A 128 13.47 -2.20 -13.51
N LEU A 129 12.54 -2.03 -12.58
CA LEU A 129 11.93 -3.15 -11.86
C LEU A 129 10.95 -3.94 -12.73
N THR A 130 10.24 -3.28 -13.64
CA THR A 130 9.31 -3.92 -14.58
C THR A 130 10.02 -4.61 -15.74
N ARG A 131 11.25 -4.22 -16.08
CA ARG A 131 12.07 -4.85 -17.14
C ARG A 131 12.94 -6.00 -16.65
N ALA A 132 13.10 -6.17 -15.33
CA ALA A 132 13.89 -7.26 -14.74
C ALA A 132 13.05 -8.51 -14.41
N SER A 133 11.75 -8.47 -14.64
CA SER A 133 10.82 -9.60 -14.55
C SER A 133 10.39 -10.03 -15.95
#